data_c75de1397edff4f807773af351cfd981
#
_entry.id   c75de1397edff4f807773af351cfd981
#
_cell.length_a   1.000
_cell.length_b   1.000
_cell.length_c   1.000
_cell.angle_alpha   90.00
_cell.angle_beta   90.00
_cell.angle_gamma   90.00
#
_symmetry.space_group_name_H-M   'P 1'
#
loop_
_entity.id
_entity.type
_entity.pdbx_description
1 polymer ?
#
loop_
_entity_poly.entity_id
_entity_poly.type
_entity_poly.pdbx_seq_one_letter_code
_entity_poly.pdbx_strand_id
1 'polypeptide(L)' 'MLASAKIIGAGLATIGLAGAGVGVGIVFASLIISTARNPSLRPQLFSYAILGFALTEAIGLFSLMMSFLLLYAA' A
#
# COMPACT_ATOMS: atom_id res chain seq x y z
N MET A 1 -19.87 7.46 23.31
CA MET A 1 -18.43 7.77 23.24
C MET A 1 -17.62 6.61 22.69
N LEU A 2 -17.85 5.39 23.16
CA LEU A 2 -17.11 4.23 22.63
C LEU A 2 -17.35 4.01 21.15
N ALA A 3 -18.60 4.12 20.69
CA ALA A 3 -18.90 3.95 19.27
C ALA A 3 -18.23 5.03 18.42
N SER A 4 -18.22 6.28 18.89
CA SER A 4 -17.54 7.37 18.19
C SER A 4 -16.03 7.15 18.13
N ALA A 5 -15.43 6.65 19.21
CA ALA A 5 -14.00 6.34 19.24
C ALA A 5 -13.65 5.24 18.23
N LYS A 6 -14.48 4.22 18.11
CA LYS A 6 -14.27 3.15 17.12
C LYS A 6 -14.30 3.68 15.68
N ILE A 7 -15.27 4.53 15.38
CA ILE A 7 -15.41 5.10 14.04
C ILE A 7 -14.23 6.00 13.70
N ILE A 8 -13.81 6.84 14.64
CA ILE A 8 -12.66 7.73 14.45
C ILE A 8 -11.38 6.90 14.31
N GLY A 9 -11.21 5.90 15.17
CA GLY A 9 -10.03 5.02 15.11
C GLY A 9 -9.95 4.24 13.81
N ALA A 10 -11.06 3.74 13.32
CA ALA A 10 -11.13 3.04 12.04
C ALA A 10 -10.75 3.97 10.88
N GLY A 11 -11.22 5.21 10.92
CA GLY A 11 -10.85 6.20 9.92
C GLY A 11 -9.36 6.52 9.96
N LEU A 12 -8.79 6.69 11.16
CA LEU A 12 -7.35 6.94 11.31
C LEU A 12 -6.51 5.75 10.85
N ALA A 13 -7.00 4.53 11.06
CA ALA A 13 -6.29 3.33 10.61
C ALA A 13 -6.15 3.28 9.08
N THR A 14 -7.06 3.89 8.34
CA THR A 14 -6.97 3.92 6.87
C THR A 14 -5.89 4.85 6.34
N ILE A 15 -5.22 5.64 7.20
CA ILE A 15 -4.10 6.48 6.77
C ILE A 15 -2.99 5.62 6.16
N GLY A 16 -2.79 4.40 6.66
CA GLY A 16 -1.83 3.47 6.10
C GLY A 16 -2.13 3.10 4.65
N LEU A 17 -3.40 3.08 4.25
CA LEU A 17 -3.78 2.86 2.85
C LEU A 17 -3.27 3.98 1.95
N ALA A 18 -3.33 5.22 2.40
CA ALA A 18 -2.80 6.35 1.64
C ALA A 18 -1.30 6.20 1.43
N GLY A 19 -0.56 5.80 2.47
CA GLY A 19 0.87 5.52 2.38
C GLY A 19 1.18 4.39 1.40
N ALA A 20 0.41 3.31 1.44
CA ALA A 20 0.57 2.20 0.51
C ALA A 20 0.30 2.65 -0.94
N GLY A 21 -0.71 3.49 -1.16
CA GLY A 21 -1.00 4.04 -2.48
C GLY A 21 0.17 4.85 -3.04
N VAL A 22 0.75 5.72 -2.22
CA VAL A 22 1.95 6.47 -2.60
C VAL A 22 3.11 5.54 -2.89
N GLY A 23 3.32 4.53 -2.05
CA GLY A 23 4.38 3.54 -2.24
C GLY A 23 4.26 2.80 -3.55
N VAL A 24 3.07 2.34 -3.91
CA VAL A 24 2.79 1.69 -5.19
C VAL A 24 3.11 2.64 -6.34
N GLY A 25 2.69 3.89 -6.25
CA GLY A 25 2.99 4.90 -7.26
C GLY A 25 4.49 5.07 -7.47
N ILE A 26 5.26 5.13 -6.38
CA ILE A 26 6.71 5.25 -6.44
C ILE A 26 7.34 4.02 -7.10
N VAL A 27 6.88 2.82 -6.75
CA VAL A 27 7.39 1.57 -7.34
C VAL A 27 7.24 1.59 -8.85
N PHE A 28 6.05 1.93 -9.36
CA PHE A 28 5.81 1.91 -10.80
C PHE A 28 6.44 3.10 -11.51
N ALA A 29 6.52 4.27 -10.89
CA ALA A 29 7.26 5.39 -11.44
C ALA A 29 8.74 5.04 -11.60
N SER A 30 9.33 4.39 -10.60
CA SER A 30 10.72 3.95 -10.66
C SER A 30 10.91 2.89 -11.74
N LEU A 31 9.95 1.98 -11.90
CA LEU A 31 9.97 0.97 -12.97
C LEU A 31 10.01 1.63 -14.35
N ILE A 32 9.14 2.60 -14.58
CA ILE A 32 9.06 3.29 -15.86
C ILE A 32 10.37 4.01 -16.16
N ILE A 33 10.91 4.73 -15.19
CA ILE A 33 12.16 5.48 -15.36
C ILE A 33 13.33 4.51 -15.62
N SER A 34 13.41 3.42 -14.85
CA SER A 34 14.49 2.45 -15.00
C SER A 34 14.42 1.72 -16.34
N THR A 35 13.21 1.38 -16.79
CA THR A 35 13.01 0.73 -18.10
C THR A 35 13.39 1.67 -19.24
N ALA A 36 13.09 2.96 -19.10
CA ALA A 36 13.49 3.95 -20.09
C ALA A 36 15.01 4.09 -20.20
N ARG A 37 15.71 3.95 -19.07
CA ARG A 37 17.18 4.04 -19.03
C ARG A 37 17.84 2.78 -19.55
N ASN A 38 17.27 1.61 -19.30
CA ASN A 38 17.84 0.34 -19.70
C ASN A 38 16.75 -0.65 -20.09
N PRO A 39 16.21 -0.54 -21.33
CA PRO A 39 15.11 -1.40 -21.78
C PRO A 39 15.43 -2.89 -21.78
N SER A 40 16.69 -3.27 -21.86
CA SER A 40 17.10 -4.67 -21.88
C SER A 40 16.84 -5.38 -20.57
N LEU A 41 16.70 -4.63 -19.45
CA LEU A 41 16.40 -5.17 -18.13
C LEU A 41 14.91 -5.20 -17.80
N ARG A 42 14.04 -4.87 -18.77
CA ARG A 42 12.61 -4.76 -18.52
C ARG A 42 12.00 -5.97 -17.83
N PRO A 43 12.25 -7.23 -18.25
CA PRO A 43 11.63 -8.37 -17.58
C PRO A 43 12.08 -8.50 -16.13
N GLN A 44 13.36 -8.26 -15.84
CA GLN A 44 13.91 -8.34 -14.49
C GLN A 44 13.39 -7.20 -13.61
N LEU A 45 13.37 -5.98 -14.13
CA LEU A 45 12.86 -4.81 -13.43
C LEU A 45 11.37 -4.97 -13.12
N PHE A 46 10.60 -5.51 -14.05
CA PHE A 46 9.18 -5.77 -13.83
C PHE A 46 8.96 -6.77 -12.70
N SER A 47 9.77 -7.83 -12.64
CA SER A 47 9.69 -8.81 -11.56
C SER A 47 9.94 -8.17 -10.20
N TYR A 48 10.95 -7.31 -10.09
CA TYR A 48 11.23 -6.59 -8.85
C TYR A 48 10.12 -5.60 -8.51
N ALA A 49 9.52 -4.96 -9.50
CA ALA A 49 8.42 -4.03 -9.29
C ALA A 49 7.18 -4.75 -8.74
N ILE A 50 6.88 -5.95 -9.23
CA ILE A 50 5.78 -6.76 -8.72
C ILE A 50 6.04 -7.15 -7.27
N LEU A 51 7.26 -7.51 -6.92
CA LEU A 51 7.62 -7.80 -5.53
C LEU A 51 7.42 -6.58 -4.64
N GLY A 52 7.90 -5.40 -5.06
CA GLY A 52 7.71 -4.15 -4.33
C GLY A 52 6.25 -3.78 -4.19
N PHE A 53 5.47 -3.93 -5.25
CA PHE A 53 4.03 -3.73 -5.23
C PHE A 53 3.35 -4.64 -4.21
N ALA A 54 3.69 -5.94 -4.22
CA ALA A 54 3.07 -6.91 -3.31
C ALA A 54 3.37 -6.59 -1.85
N LEU A 55 4.61 -6.23 -1.53
CA LEU A 55 4.99 -5.87 -0.17
C LEU A 55 4.31 -4.57 0.29
N THR A 56 4.24 -3.58 -0.57
CA THR A 56 3.60 -2.30 -0.27
C THR A 56 2.10 -2.48 -0.08
N GLU A 57 1.46 -3.25 -0.93
CA GLU A 57 0.04 -3.53 -0.84
C GLU A 57 -0.29 -4.33 0.41
N ALA A 58 0.59 -5.25 0.83
CA ALA A 58 0.40 -6.00 2.07
C ALA A 58 0.30 -5.09 3.28
N ILE A 59 1.10 -4.03 3.33
CA ILE A 59 1.03 -3.03 4.40
C ILE A 59 -0.31 -2.30 4.37
N GLY A 60 -0.78 -1.92 3.17
CA GLY A 60 -2.08 -1.29 3.00
C GLY A 60 -3.23 -2.17 3.43
N LEU A 61 -3.17 -3.45 3.08
CA LEU A 61 -4.19 -4.42 3.49
C LEU A 61 -4.17 -4.65 5.00
N PHE A 62 -3.01 -4.59 5.63
CA PHE A 62 -2.89 -4.66 7.08
C PHE A 62 -3.61 -3.48 7.75
N SER A 63 -3.43 -2.26 7.23
CA SER A 63 -4.12 -1.07 7.72
C SER A 63 -5.62 -1.20 7.56
N LEU A 64 -6.10 -1.73 6.44
CA LEU A 64 -7.51 -1.96 6.19
C LEU A 64 -8.07 -2.99 7.17
N MET A 65 -7.33 -4.05 7.45
CA MET A 65 -7.71 -5.06 8.43
C MET A 65 -7.88 -4.43 9.82
N MET A 66 -6.96 -3.56 10.23
CA MET A 66 -7.07 -2.86 11.51
C MET A 66 -8.31 -1.96 11.55
N SER A 67 -8.64 -1.33 10.44
CA SER A 67 -9.84 -0.51 10.34
C SER A 67 -11.11 -1.35 10.57
N PHE A 68 -11.22 -2.50 9.93
CA PHE A 68 -12.36 -3.40 10.13
C PHE A 68 -12.38 -3.99 11.52
N LEU A 69 -11.23 -4.31 12.09
CA LEU A 69 -11.13 -4.80 13.47
C LEU A 69 -11.73 -3.77 14.44
N LEU A 70 -11.38 -2.51 14.27
CA LEU A 70 -11.89 -1.45 15.14
C LEU A 70 -13.38 -1.21 14.96
N LEU A 71 -13.90 -1.35 13.73
CA LEU A 71 -15.31 -1.13 13.47
C LEU A 71 -16.19 -2.26 14.00
N TYR A 72 -15.77 -3.51 13.85
CA TYR A 72 -16.67 -4.65 14.04
C TYR A 72 -16.26 -5.60 15.15
N ALA A 73 -14.99 -5.69 15.49
CA ALA A 73 -14.51 -6.68 16.46
C ALA A 73 -14.10 -6.11 17.80
N ALA A 74 -13.75 -4.84 17.84
CA ALA A 74 -13.30 -4.20 19.09
C ALA A 74 -14.38 -3.34 19.82
#